data_a1c46714a19c1ef8c693866c9fb137c4
#
_entry.id   a1c46714a19c1ef8c693866c9fb137c4
#
_cell.length_a   1.000
_cell.length_b   1.000
_cell.length_c   1.000
_cell.angle_alpha   90.00
_cell.angle_beta   90.00
_cell.angle_gamma   90.00
#
_symmetry.space_group_name_H-M   'P 1'
#
loop_
_entity.id
_entity.type
_entity.pdbx_description
1 polymer ?
#
loop_
_entity_poly.entity_id
_entity_poly.type
_entity_poly.pdbx_seq_one_letter_code
_entity_poly.pdbx_strand_id
1 'polypeptide(L)'
;MLRLREPEKDTVLYPAVSYPTYAMGAELAGCRAVPVPPRYGRLGGLDLEAIDPPDAERALVLWSNSPSNPTGGLGDLGSEAAWGRAHGVPVFSDECYAEFTWNGPPRSVLQHGADGVVAVHSLSKRSNLAGVRVGFYAGDAELVEFLRAVRQHAGLMVPGPAQAAGAAALADDDHVEAQRARYRERLVYLGGVLGDYGCPVMPPEGGFYLWVPVPADRWPDAWAMAEALATDGGLLVSPGDLYGEGGAGHVRVALVQPMERLALVRERLGRVSHG
;
A
#
# COMPACT_ATOMS: atom_id res chain seq x y z
N MET A 1 -2.84 -19.55 3.18
CA MET A 1 -1.79 -20.38 3.83
C MET A 1 -2.03 -20.50 5.34
N LEU A 2 -2.25 -19.41 6.08
CA LEU A 2 -2.53 -19.46 7.51
C LEU A 2 -3.73 -20.33 7.88
N ARG A 3 -4.78 -20.39 7.05
CA ARG A 3 -5.95 -21.23 7.28
C ARG A 3 -5.61 -22.74 7.40
N LEU A 4 -4.49 -23.18 6.86
CA LEU A 4 -4.03 -24.56 7.05
C LEU A 4 -3.60 -24.84 8.50
N ARG A 5 -3.20 -23.79 9.25
CA ARG A 5 -2.83 -23.85 10.66
C ARG A 5 -4.04 -23.65 11.58
N GLU A 6 -4.94 -22.75 11.20
CA GLU A 6 -6.10 -22.32 11.99
C GLU A 6 -7.41 -22.53 11.19
N PRO A 7 -7.81 -23.78 10.94
CA PRO A 7 -8.93 -24.08 10.04
C PRO A 7 -10.30 -23.60 10.55
N GLU A 8 -10.46 -23.40 11.84
CA GLU A 8 -11.68 -22.88 12.48
C GLU A 8 -11.80 -21.36 12.37
N LYS A 9 -10.71 -20.64 12.17
CA LYS A 9 -10.70 -19.19 11.91
C LYS A 9 -10.87 -18.92 10.42
N ASP A 10 -11.79 -18.04 10.07
CA ASP A 10 -12.18 -17.81 8.67
C ASP A 10 -12.30 -16.34 8.28
N THR A 11 -11.90 -15.42 9.13
CA THR A 11 -12.01 -13.98 8.86
C THR A 11 -10.64 -13.36 8.63
N VAL A 12 -10.50 -12.61 7.54
CA VAL A 12 -9.32 -11.79 7.25
C VAL A 12 -9.70 -10.33 7.40
N LEU A 13 -9.07 -9.67 8.37
CA LEU A 13 -9.22 -8.24 8.61
C LEU A 13 -8.20 -7.49 7.74
N TYR A 14 -8.63 -6.39 7.09
CA TYR A 14 -7.76 -5.62 6.20
C TYR A 14 -8.21 -4.16 6.10
N PRO A 15 -7.33 -3.19 5.72
CA PRO A 15 -7.72 -1.78 5.61
C PRO A 15 -8.82 -1.57 4.57
N ALA A 16 -9.92 -0.90 4.93
CA ALA A 16 -11.08 -0.68 4.06
C ALA A 16 -10.75 0.07 2.77
N VAL A 17 -9.75 0.96 2.81
CA VAL A 17 -9.19 1.61 1.61
C VAL A 17 -7.79 1.08 1.39
N SER A 18 -7.64 0.12 0.48
CA SER A 18 -6.40 -0.62 0.34
C SER A 18 -6.21 -1.25 -1.04
N TYR A 19 -5.06 -1.86 -1.23
CA TYR A 19 -4.78 -2.65 -2.42
C TYR A 19 -5.71 -3.87 -2.51
N PRO A 20 -6.43 -4.09 -3.63
CA PRO A 20 -7.50 -5.10 -3.74
C PRO A 20 -7.11 -6.54 -3.40
N THR A 21 -5.82 -6.84 -3.42
CA THR A 21 -5.32 -8.21 -3.20
C THR A 21 -5.58 -8.74 -1.78
N TYR A 22 -5.78 -7.87 -0.79
CA TYR A 22 -6.10 -8.32 0.57
C TYR A 22 -7.47 -9.00 0.61
N ALA A 23 -8.51 -8.35 0.09
CA ALA A 23 -9.85 -8.92 -0.01
C ALA A 23 -9.87 -10.15 -0.93
N MET A 24 -9.30 -10.01 -2.14
CA MET A 24 -9.23 -11.12 -3.10
C MET A 24 -8.48 -12.34 -2.54
N GLY A 25 -7.38 -12.11 -1.80
CA GLY A 25 -6.62 -13.18 -1.15
C GLY A 25 -7.42 -13.91 -0.09
N ALA A 26 -8.25 -13.20 0.68
CA ALA A 26 -9.17 -13.78 1.65
C ALA A 26 -10.23 -14.66 0.94
N GLU A 27 -10.88 -14.14 -0.09
CA GLU A 27 -11.89 -14.85 -0.87
C GLU A 27 -11.32 -16.13 -1.52
N LEU A 28 -10.14 -16.04 -2.15
CA LEU A 28 -9.46 -17.19 -2.73
C LEU A 28 -9.08 -18.26 -1.69
N ALA A 29 -8.88 -17.85 -0.42
CA ALA A 29 -8.65 -18.78 0.68
C ALA A 29 -9.96 -19.35 1.28
N GLY A 30 -11.13 -18.96 0.77
CA GLY A 30 -12.43 -19.31 1.33
C GLY A 30 -12.67 -18.67 2.70
N CYS A 31 -12.08 -17.48 2.92
CA CYS A 31 -12.26 -16.68 4.14
C CYS A 31 -13.22 -15.53 3.88
N ARG A 32 -13.81 -15.02 4.96
CA ARG A 32 -14.54 -13.75 4.94
C ARG A 32 -13.53 -12.60 4.88
N ALA A 33 -13.70 -11.70 3.96
CA ALA A 33 -12.92 -10.47 3.86
C ALA A 33 -13.66 -9.37 4.62
N VAL A 34 -13.10 -8.87 5.73
CA VAL A 34 -13.74 -7.86 6.58
C VAL A 34 -12.89 -6.58 6.56
N PRO A 35 -13.41 -5.50 5.95
CA PRO A 35 -12.71 -4.24 5.88
C PRO A 35 -12.74 -3.53 7.24
N VAL A 36 -11.58 -3.06 7.69
CA VAL A 36 -11.42 -2.24 8.88
C VAL A 36 -11.33 -0.78 8.46
N PRO A 37 -12.19 0.12 8.95
CA PRO A 37 -12.17 1.51 8.55
C PRO A 37 -10.87 2.21 8.94
N PRO A 38 -10.49 3.28 8.21
CA PRO A 38 -9.35 4.09 8.60
C PRO A 38 -9.67 4.87 9.88
N ARG A 39 -8.66 5.11 10.70
CA ARG A 39 -8.81 5.99 11.87
C ARG A 39 -9.18 7.41 11.43
N TYR A 40 -10.21 7.98 12.06
CA TYR A 40 -10.73 9.30 11.70
C TYR A 40 -9.62 10.37 11.61
N GLY A 41 -9.64 11.17 10.54
CA GLY A 41 -8.68 12.24 10.31
C GLY A 41 -7.27 11.81 9.90
N ARG A 42 -7.05 10.53 9.58
CA ARG A 42 -5.76 10.02 9.11
C ARG A 42 -5.86 9.35 7.74
N LEU A 43 -4.80 9.48 6.95
CA LEU A 43 -4.66 8.80 5.65
C LEU A 43 -4.19 7.35 5.82
N GLY A 44 -3.63 6.99 6.97
CA GLY A 44 -3.15 5.65 7.30
C GLY A 44 -3.55 5.23 8.71
N GLY A 45 -3.38 3.93 9.00
CA GLY A 45 -3.77 3.32 10.27
C GLY A 45 -5.23 2.89 10.31
N LEU A 46 -5.49 1.93 11.18
CA LEU A 46 -6.76 1.26 11.33
C LEU A 46 -7.51 1.77 12.56
N ASP A 47 -8.82 1.87 12.45
CA ASP A 47 -9.69 2.04 13.61
C ASP A 47 -9.98 0.66 14.22
N LEU A 48 -9.09 0.23 15.11
CA LEU A 48 -9.15 -1.08 15.75
C LEU A 48 -10.34 -1.23 16.70
N GLU A 49 -10.92 -0.12 17.17
CA GLU A 49 -12.10 -0.12 18.03
C GLU A 49 -13.38 -0.39 17.22
N ALA A 50 -13.34 -0.17 15.92
CA ALA A 50 -14.44 -0.45 15.00
C ALA A 50 -14.52 -1.93 14.57
N ILE A 51 -13.58 -2.78 15.01
CA ILE A 51 -13.63 -4.21 14.70
C ILE A 51 -14.66 -4.88 15.62
N ASP A 52 -15.69 -5.47 15.01
CA ASP A 52 -16.71 -6.19 15.78
C ASP A 52 -16.10 -7.38 16.54
N PRO A 53 -16.47 -7.59 17.85
CA PRO A 53 -15.94 -8.69 18.63
C PRO A 53 -16.08 -10.08 17.98
N PRO A 54 -17.20 -10.45 17.35
CA PRO A 54 -17.32 -11.72 16.62
C PRO A 54 -16.33 -11.87 15.46
N ASP A 55 -15.97 -10.77 14.78
CA ASP A 55 -14.98 -10.80 13.71
C ASP A 55 -13.56 -10.90 14.26
N ALA A 56 -13.28 -10.25 15.39
CA ALA A 56 -12.00 -10.40 16.10
C ALA A 56 -11.77 -11.84 16.58
N GLU A 57 -12.79 -12.49 17.17
CA GLU A 57 -12.72 -13.89 17.63
C GLU A 57 -12.43 -14.87 16.48
N ARG A 58 -12.99 -14.61 15.30
CA ARG A 58 -12.83 -15.44 14.11
C ARG A 58 -11.64 -15.03 13.25
N ALA A 59 -10.93 -13.95 13.61
CA ALA A 59 -9.85 -13.43 12.81
C ALA A 59 -8.69 -14.41 12.68
N LEU A 60 -8.32 -14.69 11.44
CA LEU A 60 -7.16 -15.49 11.05
C LEU A 60 -5.91 -14.62 10.96
N VAL A 61 -6.09 -13.39 10.54
CA VAL A 61 -5.02 -12.42 10.35
C VAL A 61 -5.60 -10.99 10.25
N LEU A 62 -4.85 -10.02 10.76
CA LEU A 62 -5.03 -8.60 10.48
C LEU A 62 -3.94 -8.13 9.52
N TRP A 63 -4.33 -7.66 8.34
CA TRP A 63 -3.43 -6.96 7.43
C TRP A 63 -3.31 -5.50 7.80
N SER A 64 -2.08 -5.01 7.81
CA SER A 64 -1.72 -3.59 7.84
C SER A 64 -0.94 -3.24 6.58
N ASN A 65 -0.91 -1.96 6.19
CA ASN A 65 -0.09 -1.49 5.08
C ASN A 65 0.46 -0.09 5.39
N SER A 66 1.76 0.00 5.59
CA SER A 66 2.43 1.25 5.97
C SER A 66 3.82 1.37 5.35
N PRO A 67 4.05 2.41 4.53
CA PRO A 67 3.10 3.40 3.98
C PRO A 67 1.99 2.78 3.14
N SER A 68 0.79 3.33 3.25
CA SER A 68 -0.41 2.76 2.63
C SER A 68 -0.47 3.02 1.12
N ASN A 69 -0.95 2.03 0.38
CA ASN A 69 -1.44 2.15 -0.98
C ASN A 69 -2.97 1.96 -0.95
N PRO A 70 -3.79 2.99 -1.30
CA PRO A 70 -3.45 4.11 -2.19
C PRO A 70 -3.10 5.43 -1.50
N THR A 71 -3.33 5.59 -0.20
CA THR A 71 -3.44 6.90 0.47
C THR A 71 -2.09 7.57 0.76
N GLY A 72 -1.00 6.79 0.83
CA GLY A 72 0.32 7.28 1.25
C GLY A 72 0.43 7.60 2.75
N GLY A 73 -0.57 7.27 3.56
CA GLY A 73 -0.55 7.48 5.01
C GLY A 73 0.30 6.45 5.75
N LEU A 74 0.73 6.81 6.97
CA LEU A 74 1.48 5.92 7.86
C LEU A 74 0.55 5.29 8.89
N GLY A 75 0.66 3.96 9.06
CA GLY A 75 -0.05 3.19 10.08
C GLY A 75 0.51 3.40 11.49
N ASP A 76 -0.29 3.08 12.49
CA ASP A 76 0.13 2.96 13.89
C ASP A 76 0.50 1.49 14.18
N LEU A 77 1.66 1.08 13.66
CA LEU A 77 2.14 -0.30 13.71
C LEU A 77 2.25 -0.83 15.15
N GLY A 78 2.53 0.07 16.12
CA GLY A 78 2.60 -0.29 17.54
C GLY A 78 1.23 -0.68 18.11
N SER A 79 0.22 0.12 17.86
CA SER A 79 -1.15 -0.17 18.31
C SER A 79 -1.72 -1.39 17.60
N GLU A 80 -1.45 -1.57 16.31
CA GLU A 80 -1.87 -2.73 15.53
C GLU A 80 -1.24 -4.02 16.04
N ALA A 81 0.08 -4.03 16.32
CA ALA A 81 0.77 -5.16 16.91
C ALA A 81 0.25 -5.49 18.32
N ALA A 82 0.00 -4.48 19.15
CA ALA A 82 -0.53 -4.66 20.49
C ALA A 82 -1.95 -5.26 20.46
N TRP A 83 -2.81 -4.79 19.56
CA TRP A 83 -4.14 -5.33 19.34
C TRP A 83 -4.08 -6.80 18.94
N GLY A 84 -3.22 -7.14 17.98
CA GLY A 84 -3.03 -8.50 17.51
C GLY A 84 -2.66 -9.45 18.65
N ARG A 85 -1.71 -9.06 19.51
CA ARG A 85 -1.30 -9.84 20.69
C ARG A 85 -2.42 -9.99 21.71
N ALA A 86 -3.18 -8.93 21.97
CA ALA A 86 -4.29 -8.95 22.92
C ALA A 86 -5.42 -9.90 22.49
N HIS A 87 -5.63 -10.08 21.17
CA HIS A 87 -6.69 -10.92 20.62
C HIS A 87 -6.18 -12.28 20.08
N GLY A 88 -4.87 -12.57 20.19
CA GLY A 88 -4.29 -13.78 19.61
C GLY A 88 -4.41 -13.85 18.09
N VAL A 89 -4.40 -12.69 17.42
CA VAL A 89 -4.51 -12.55 15.97
C VAL A 89 -3.17 -12.13 15.39
N PRO A 90 -2.57 -12.90 14.47
CA PRO A 90 -1.35 -12.48 13.78
C PRO A 90 -1.55 -11.19 12.99
N VAL A 91 -0.58 -10.26 13.07
CA VAL A 91 -0.57 -9.02 12.28
C VAL A 91 0.45 -9.13 11.16
N PHE A 92 -0.01 -8.98 9.92
CA PHE A 92 0.84 -8.96 8.74
C PHE A 92 0.93 -7.52 8.23
N SER A 93 2.11 -6.94 8.38
CA SER A 93 2.40 -5.57 7.93
C SER A 93 3.04 -5.58 6.56
N ASP A 94 2.31 -5.11 5.56
CA ASP A 94 2.86 -4.87 4.22
C ASP A 94 3.65 -3.57 4.22
N GLU A 95 4.97 -3.71 4.24
CA GLU A 95 5.95 -2.63 4.34
C GLU A 95 6.70 -2.40 3.03
N CYS A 96 6.10 -2.77 1.89
CA CYS A 96 6.78 -2.70 0.59
C CYS A 96 7.12 -1.28 0.13
N TYR A 97 6.65 -0.24 0.83
CA TYR A 97 6.98 1.17 0.60
C TYR A 97 7.80 1.80 1.74
N ALA A 98 8.32 1.05 2.71
CA ALA A 98 8.96 1.56 3.91
C ALA A 98 10.10 2.56 3.61
N GLU A 99 10.94 2.29 2.61
CA GLU A 99 12.05 3.17 2.19
C GLU A 99 11.57 4.51 1.62
N PHE A 100 10.32 4.60 1.22
CA PHE A 100 9.68 5.83 0.72
C PHE A 100 8.86 6.54 1.80
N THR A 101 9.28 6.46 3.06
CA THR A 101 8.77 7.33 4.14
C THR A 101 9.41 8.71 3.98
N TRP A 102 8.56 9.78 3.88
CA TRP A 102 9.07 11.12 3.51
C TRP A 102 9.49 11.95 4.71
N ASN A 103 8.82 11.79 5.84
CA ASN A 103 9.06 12.56 7.06
C ASN A 103 9.56 11.63 8.17
N GLY A 104 10.84 11.28 8.14
CA GLY A 104 11.48 10.43 9.12
C GLY A 104 12.07 9.13 8.53
N PRO A 105 12.60 8.26 9.38
CA PRO A 105 13.15 6.99 8.96
C PRO A 105 12.06 6.00 8.55
N PRO A 106 12.42 4.95 7.78
CA PRO A 106 11.54 3.81 7.55
C PRO A 106 11.02 3.22 8.87
N ARG A 107 9.77 2.77 8.87
CA ARG A 107 9.14 2.13 10.02
C ARG A 107 8.82 0.68 9.72
N SER A 108 8.93 -0.17 10.73
CA SER A 108 8.55 -1.59 10.65
C SER A 108 7.79 -2.00 11.89
N VAL A 109 6.85 -2.91 11.72
CA VAL A 109 6.12 -3.55 12.85
C VAL A 109 7.09 -4.28 13.78
N LEU A 110 8.24 -4.73 13.27
CA LEU A 110 9.28 -5.41 14.04
C LEU A 110 9.94 -4.52 15.11
N GLN A 111 9.84 -3.21 15.01
CA GLN A 111 10.28 -2.28 16.05
C GLN A 111 9.48 -2.43 17.36
N HIS A 112 8.30 -3.08 17.27
CA HIS A 112 7.39 -3.33 18.39
C HIS A 112 7.43 -4.80 18.88
N GLY A 113 8.49 -5.55 18.53
CA GLY A 113 8.68 -6.97 18.86
C GLY A 113 8.21 -7.90 17.73
N ALA A 114 8.76 -9.12 17.70
CA ALA A 114 8.49 -10.09 16.64
C ALA A 114 7.30 -11.01 16.91
N ASP A 115 6.91 -11.19 18.16
CA ASP A 115 5.85 -12.13 18.55
C ASP A 115 4.50 -11.77 17.91
N GLY A 116 3.90 -12.70 17.19
CA GLY A 116 2.62 -12.55 16.54
C GLY A 116 2.59 -11.57 15.36
N VAL A 117 3.74 -11.10 14.87
CA VAL A 117 3.79 -10.18 13.73
C VAL A 117 4.67 -10.68 12.59
N VAL A 118 4.32 -10.31 11.37
CA VAL A 118 5.11 -10.59 10.16
C VAL A 118 5.19 -9.32 9.31
N ALA A 119 6.39 -8.79 9.14
CA ALA A 119 6.69 -7.74 8.18
C ALA A 119 6.87 -8.34 6.78
N VAL A 120 6.20 -7.78 5.78
CA VAL A 120 6.26 -8.22 4.39
C VAL A 120 6.91 -7.15 3.54
N HIS A 121 7.99 -7.49 2.85
CA HIS A 121 8.78 -6.58 2.03
C HIS A 121 8.85 -7.04 0.57
N SER A 122 9.06 -6.10 -0.35
CA SER A 122 9.14 -6.37 -1.77
C SER A 122 10.24 -5.55 -2.45
N LEU A 123 11.06 -6.20 -3.24
CA LEU A 123 12.05 -5.53 -4.09
C LEU A 123 11.41 -4.87 -5.33
N SER A 124 10.15 -5.19 -5.61
CA SER A 124 9.41 -4.58 -6.72
C SER A 124 9.35 -3.05 -6.64
N LYS A 125 9.27 -2.52 -5.41
CA LYS A 125 9.15 -1.07 -5.16
C LYS A 125 10.49 -0.48 -4.74
N ARG A 126 11.11 -1.05 -3.69
CA ARG A 126 12.41 -0.61 -3.16
C ARG A 126 13.46 -0.48 -4.27
N SER A 127 13.57 -1.49 -5.13
CA SER A 127 14.67 -1.61 -6.10
C SER A 127 14.21 -1.61 -7.57
N ASN A 128 12.96 -1.23 -7.86
CA ASN A 128 12.37 -1.28 -9.22
C ASN A 128 12.49 -2.66 -9.90
N LEU A 129 12.55 -3.75 -9.12
CA LEU A 129 12.74 -5.12 -9.59
C LEU A 129 11.43 -5.91 -9.66
N ALA A 130 10.34 -5.28 -10.09
CA ALA A 130 9.02 -5.91 -10.14
C ALA A 130 9.00 -7.19 -10.99
N GLY A 131 9.76 -7.24 -12.10
CA GLY A 131 9.83 -8.38 -12.99
C GLY A 131 10.60 -9.59 -12.43
N VAL A 132 11.47 -9.38 -11.44
CA VAL A 132 12.27 -10.45 -10.83
C VAL A 132 11.46 -11.29 -9.84
N ARG A 133 10.33 -10.80 -9.35
CA ARG A 133 9.40 -11.47 -8.43
C ARG A 133 10.04 -11.89 -7.11
N VAL A 134 10.80 -11.00 -6.48
CA VAL A 134 11.44 -11.22 -5.18
C VAL A 134 10.82 -10.33 -4.11
N GLY A 135 10.51 -10.93 -3.00
CA GLY A 135 10.14 -10.31 -1.75
C GLY A 135 10.54 -11.23 -0.60
N PHE A 136 10.45 -10.74 0.60
CA PHE A 136 10.71 -11.52 1.80
C PHE A 136 9.74 -11.13 2.91
N TYR A 137 9.68 -11.95 3.92
CA TYR A 137 8.98 -11.67 5.17
C TYR A 137 9.83 -12.08 6.35
N ALA A 138 9.68 -11.34 7.44
CA ALA A 138 10.39 -11.55 8.70
C ALA A 138 9.46 -11.27 9.87
N GLY A 139 9.66 -11.93 11.01
CA GLY A 139 8.82 -11.72 12.19
C GLY A 139 8.78 -12.94 13.08
N ASP A 140 7.60 -13.26 13.57
CA ASP A 140 7.35 -14.41 14.44
C ASP A 140 7.95 -15.68 13.84
N ALA A 141 8.82 -16.34 14.62
CA ALA A 141 9.63 -17.46 14.14
C ALA A 141 8.76 -18.67 13.72
N GLU A 142 7.68 -18.95 14.47
CA GLU A 142 6.79 -20.07 14.17
C GLU A 142 5.95 -19.79 12.92
N LEU A 143 5.45 -18.57 12.77
CA LEU A 143 4.71 -18.14 11.58
C LEU A 143 5.58 -18.17 10.33
N VAL A 144 6.80 -17.63 10.42
CA VAL A 144 7.76 -17.62 9.31
C VAL A 144 8.14 -19.03 8.89
N GLU A 145 8.43 -19.92 9.84
CA GLU A 145 8.77 -21.30 9.54
C GLU A 145 7.59 -22.07 8.92
N PHE A 146 6.38 -21.90 9.45
CA PHE A 146 5.17 -22.48 8.88
C PHE A 146 4.93 -22.02 7.44
N LEU A 147 5.01 -20.70 7.20
CA LEU A 147 4.83 -20.13 5.86
C LEU A 147 5.92 -20.60 4.89
N ARG A 148 7.17 -20.73 5.36
CA ARG A 148 8.28 -21.28 4.57
C ARG A 148 8.00 -22.69 4.12
N ALA A 149 7.59 -23.57 5.06
CA ALA A 149 7.27 -24.96 4.78
C ALA A 149 6.10 -25.08 3.77
N VAL A 150 5.01 -24.33 3.96
CA VAL A 150 3.87 -24.34 3.04
C VAL A 150 4.30 -23.85 1.64
N ARG A 151 5.09 -22.80 1.54
CA ARG A 151 5.55 -22.27 0.25
C ARG A 151 6.45 -23.28 -0.48
N GLN A 152 7.31 -23.96 0.24
CA GLN A 152 8.20 -25.00 -0.33
C GLN A 152 7.38 -26.12 -0.99
N HIS A 153 6.37 -26.64 -0.27
CA HIS A 153 5.55 -27.74 -0.77
C HIS A 153 4.53 -27.32 -1.83
N ALA A 154 4.10 -26.05 -1.80
CA ALA A 154 3.19 -25.49 -2.82
C ALA A 154 3.91 -25.04 -4.11
N GLY A 155 5.22 -25.25 -4.24
CA GLY A 155 5.98 -24.83 -5.42
C GLY A 155 6.16 -23.32 -5.55
N LEU A 156 6.04 -22.56 -4.45
CA LEU A 156 6.13 -21.09 -4.42
C LEU A 156 7.53 -20.60 -4.02
N MET A 157 8.57 -21.36 -4.31
CA MET A 157 9.95 -20.96 -4.04
C MET A 157 10.45 -19.97 -5.09
N VAL A 158 11.24 -19.00 -4.62
CA VAL A 158 11.89 -18.05 -5.53
C VAL A 158 13.07 -18.73 -6.21
N PRO A 159 13.23 -18.66 -7.54
CA PRO A 159 14.37 -19.22 -8.26
C PRO A 159 15.73 -18.69 -7.77
N GLY A 160 16.76 -19.54 -7.73
CA GLY A 160 18.09 -19.17 -7.24
C GLY A 160 18.68 -17.91 -7.87
N PRO A 161 18.66 -17.72 -9.21
CA PRO A 161 19.12 -16.47 -9.83
C PRO A 161 18.38 -15.22 -9.36
N ALA A 162 17.07 -15.33 -9.15
CA ALA A 162 16.27 -14.23 -8.63
C ALA A 162 16.63 -13.92 -7.17
N GLN A 163 16.91 -14.93 -6.34
CA GLN A 163 17.39 -14.73 -4.97
C GLN A 163 18.76 -14.04 -4.96
N ALA A 164 19.68 -14.42 -5.83
CA ALA A 164 21.01 -13.78 -5.93
C ALA A 164 20.89 -12.31 -6.35
N ALA A 165 20.03 -12.00 -7.34
CA ALA A 165 19.73 -10.62 -7.72
C ALA A 165 19.11 -9.83 -6.57
N GLY A 166 18.20 -10.47 -5.80
CA GLY A 166 17.60 -9.88 -4.62
C GLY A 166 18.61 -9.56 -3.52
N ALA A 167 19.52 -10.49 -3.23
CA ALA A 167 20.57 -10.28 -2.24
C ALA A 167 21.52 -9.12 -2.64
N ALA A 168 21.90 -9.04 -3.92
CA ALA A 168 22.72 -7.94 -4.43
C ALA A 168 21.99 -6.59 -4.30
N ALA A 169 20.70 -6.54 -4.62
CA ALA A 169 19.90 -5.33 -4.50
C ALA A 169 19.70 -4.88 -3.04
N LEU A 170 19.60 -5.82 -2.10
CA LEU A 170 19.50 -5.51 -0.67
C LEU A 170 20.81 -5.03 -0.05
N ALA A 171 21.94 -5.37 -0.66
CA ALA A 171 23.27 -4.91 -0.22
C ALA A 171 23.66 -3.53 -0.78
N ASP A 172 22.81 -2.94 -1.63
CA ASP A 172 23.03 -1.64 -2.26
C ASP A 172 21.88 -0.69 -1.90
N ASP A 173 22.17 0.36 -1.13
CA ASP A 173 21.23 1.42 -0.78
C ASP A 173 21.35 2.66 -1.69
N ASP A 174 22.43 2.82 -2.44
CA ASP A 174 22.66 4.01 -3.27
C ASP A 174 21.58 4.15 -4.36
N HIS A 175 21.19 3.05 -5.00
CA HIS A 175 20.13 3.09 -6.00
C HIS A 175 18.76 3.41 -5.39
N VAL A 176 18.52 3.01 -4.13
CA VAL A 176 17.27 3.30 -3.41
C VAL A 176 17.18 4.79 -3.11
N GLU A 177 18.25 5.39 -2.59
CA GLU A 177 18.29 6.83 -2.31
C GLU A 177 18.18 7.67 -3.59
N ALA A 178 18.85 7.26 -4.67
CA ALA A 178 18.70 7.91 -5.97
C ALA A 178 17.26 7.86 -6.49
N GLN A 179 16.59 6.72 -6.35
CA GLN A 179 15.19 6.57 -6.77
C GLN A 179 14.23 7.31 -5.83
N ARG A 180 14.51 7.33 -4.53
CA ARG A 180 13.76 8.07 -3.52
C ARG A 180 13.76 9.58 -3.84
N ALA A 181 14.93 10.14 -4.17
CA ALA A 181 15.04 11.53 -4.59
C ALA A 181 14.16 11.84 -5.83
N ARG A 182 14.19 10.97 -6.85
CA ARG A 182 13.36 11.11 -8.06
C ARG A 182 11.85 11.06 -7.75
N TYR A 183 11.42 10.16 -6.87
CA TYR A 183 9.99 10.11 -6.49
C TYR A 183 9.57 11.36 -5.73
N ARG A 184 10.41 11.86 -4.83
CA ARG A 184 10.13 13.11 -4.11
C ARG A 184 9.98 14.31 -5.06
N GLU A 185 10.88 14.42 -6.02
CA GLU A 185 10.80 15.46 -7.07
C GLU A 185 9.50 15.38 -7.86
N ARG A 186 9.11 14.18 -8.29
CA ARG A 186 7.88 13.93 -9.04
C ARG A 186 6.62 14.22 -8.22
N LEU A 187 6.60 13.83 -6.94
CA LEU A 187 5.50 14.13 -6.03
C LEU A 187 5.26 15.63 -5.88
N VAL A 188 6.33 16.38 -5.64
CA VAL A 188 6.25 17.85 -5.53
C VAL A 188 5.81 18.48 -6.84
N TYR A 189 6.42 18.07 -7.95
CA TYR A 189 6.13 18.62 -9.27
C TYR A 189 4.67 18.38 -9.69
N LEU A 190 4.22 17.13 -9.68
CA LEU A 190 2.87 16.81 -10.15
C LEU A 190 1.78 17.25 -9.16
N GLY A 191 2.09 17.27 -7.85
CA GLY A 191 1.20 17.86 -6.84
C GLY A 191 0.92 19.33 -7.12
N GLY A 192 1.95 20.10 -7.49
CA GLY A 192 1.80 21.50 -7.94
C GLY A 192 0.98 21.63 -9.22
N VAL A 193 1.26 20.81 -10.24
CA VAL A 193 0.50 20.80 -11.51
C VAL A 193 -0.99 20.51 -11.28
N LEU A 194 -1.31 19.55 -10.44
CA LEU A 194 -2.70 19.22 -10.11
C LEU A 194 -3.36 20.35 -9.32
N GLY A 195 -2.64 20.98 -8.39
CA GLY A 195 -3.11 22.18 -7.69
C GLY A 195 -3.46 23.32 -8.63
N ASP A 196 -2.57 23.64 -9.58
CA ASP A 196 -2.79 24.66 -10.62
C ASP A 196 -4.01 24.31 -11.51
N TYR A 197 -4.27 23.03 -11.73
CA TYR A 197 -5.44 22.54 -12.48
C TYR A 197 -6.73 22.54 -11.64
N GLY A 198 -6.69 22.96 -10.38
CA GLY A 198 -7.84 23.00 -9.46
C GLY A 198 -8.12 21.68 -8.72
N CYS A 199 -7.13 20.83 -8.61
CA CYS A 199 -7.16 19.57 -7.86
C CYS A 199 -6.12 19.59 -6.73
N PRO A 200 -6.30 20.39 -5.68
CA PRO A 200 -5.32 20.47 -4.61
C PRO A 200 -5.19 19.11 -3.90
N VAL A 201 -3.96 18.70 -3.66
CA VAL A 201 -3.66 17.43 -3.01
C VAL A 201 -2.66 17.61 -1.88
N MET A 202 -2.90 16.94 -0.75
CA MET A 202 -1.93 16.92 0.34
C MET A 202 -0.76 15.99 -0.01
N PRO A 203 0.49 16.39 0.29
CA PRO A 203 1.63 15.50 0.15
C PRO A 203 1.44 14.23 0.98
N PRO A 204 1.75 13.04 0.43
CA PRO A 204 1.66 11.80 1.19
C PRO A 204 2.74 11.75 2.29
N GLU A 205 2.50 11.00 3.36
CA GLU A 205 3.51 10.71 4.39
C GLU A 205 4.54 9.67 3.90
N GLY A 206 4.16 8.84 2.91
CA GLY A 206 5.02 7.83 2.29
C GLY A 206 4.50 7.31 0.97
N GLY A 207 5.24 6.38 0.34
CA GLY A 207 4.92 5.84 -0.97
C GLY A 207 5.20 6.83 -2.11
N PHE A 208 4.79 6.49 -3.32
CA PHE A 208 4.95 7.31 -4.51
C PHE A 208 3.61 7.51 -5.26
N TYR A 209 2.55 7.69 -4.47
CA TYR A 209 1.20 7.98 -4.95
C TYR A 209 0.73 9.34 -4.45
N LEU A 210 -0.03 10.04 -5.27
CA LEU A 210 -0.90 11.12 -4.82
C LEU A 210 -2.32 10.56 -4.72
N TRP A 211 -2.96 10.79 -3.60
CA TRP A 211 -4.35 10.46 -3.33
C TRP A 211 -5.16 11.74 -3.41
N VAL A 212 -5.73 11.99 -4.58
CA VAL A 212 -6.29 13.29 -4.96
C VAL A 212 -7.80 13.25 -4.74
N PRO A 213 -8.35 14.11 -3.87
CA PRO A 213 -9.80 14.21 -3.71
C PRO A 213 -10.44 14.76 -4.99
N VAL A 214 -11.64 14.27 -5.30
CA VAL A 214 -12.45 14.76 -6.40
C VAL A 214 -13.10 16.08 -5.98
N PRO A 215 -12.79 17.23 -6.62
CA PRO A 215 -13.53 18.47 -6.42
C PRO A 215 -14.98 18.31 -6.88
N ALA A 216 -15.92 18.30 -5.93
CA ALA A 216 -17.34 18.02 -6.16
C ALA A 216 -18.05 19.08 -7.01
N ASP A 217 -17.48 20.28 -7.12
CA ASP A 217 -17.95 21.38 -7.97
C ASP A 217 -17.53 21.22 -9.45
N ARG A 218 -16.59 20.30 -9.74
CA ARG A 218 -16.08 20.08 -11.11
C ARG A 218 -16.51 18.74 -11.69
N TRP A 219 -16.52 17.68 -10.89
CA TRP A 219 -16.83 16.32 -11.35
C TRP A 219 -17.76 15.59 -10.40
N PRO A 220 -18.73 14.83 -10.92
CA PRO A 220 -19.66 14.10 -10.09
C PRO A 220 -19.03 12.94 -9.31
N ASP A 221 -17.94 12.37 -9.82
CA ASP A 221 -17.27 11.22 -9.23
C ASP A 221 -15.82 11.06 -9.72
N ALA A 222 -15.14 10.04 -9.19
CA ALA A 222 -13.74 9.73 -9.51
C ALA A 222 -13.54 9.25 -10.96
N TRP A 223 -14.53 8.65 -11.57
CA TRP A 223 -14.46 8.18 -12.95
C TRP A 223 -14.49 9.35 -13.94
N ALA A 224 -15.40 10.30 -13.73
CA ALA A 224 -15.45 11.53 -14.52
C ALA A 224 -14.15 12.34 -14.39
N MET A 225 -13.59 12.46 -13.20
CA MET A 225 -12.28 13.08 -13.00
C MET A 225 -11.17 12.32 -13.71
N ALA A 226 -11.16 10.99 -13.63
CA ALA A 226 -10.14 10.16 -14.29
C ALA A 226 -10.21 10.30 -15.82
N GLU A 227 -11.42 10.36 -16.40
CA GLU A 227 -11.64 10.61 -17.82
C GLU A 227 -11.14 12.01 -18.24
N ALA A 228 -11.46 13.04 -17.46
CA ALA A 228 -10.98 14.40 -17.71
C ALA A 228 -9.44 14.48 -17.67
N LEU A 229 -8.80 13.90 -16.64
CA LEU A 229 -7.33 13.89 -16.55
C LEU A 229 -6.67 13.13 -17.70
N ALA A 230 -7.30 12.05 -18.18
CA ALA A 230 -6.80 11.31 -19.34
C ALA A 230 -6.96 12.10 -20.64
N THR A 231 -8.11 12.74 -20.85
CA THR A 231 -8.43 13.50 -22.07
C THR A 231 -7.63 14.81 -22.14
N ASP A 232 -7.66 15.59 -21.09
CA ASP A 232 -7.06 16.93 -21.05
C ASP A 232 -5.54 16.86 -20.85
N GLY A 233 -5.08 16.02 -19.94
CA GLY A 233 -3.68 15.92 -19.53
C GLY A 233 -2.90 14.77 -20.16
N GLY A 234 -3.58 13.77 -20.70
CA GLY A 234 -2.96 12.49 -21.05
C GLY A 234 -2.46 11.73 -19.81
N LEU A 235 -3.08 11.99 -18.64
CA LEU A 235 -2.71 11.41 -17.35
C LEU A 235 -3.69 10.30 -16.96
N LEU A 236 -3.27 9.05 -17.15
CA LEU A 236 -4.06 7.89 -16.68
C LEU A 236 -3.91 7.72 -15.18
N VAL A 237 -5.03 7.70 -14.48
CA VAL A 237 -5.13 7.55 -13.04
C VAL A 237 -6.07 6.40 -12.68
N SER A 238 -6.04 5.95 -11.42
CA SER A 238 -6.95 4.91 -10.95
C SER A 238 -8.06 5.56 -10.14
N PRO A 239 -9.35 5.39 -10.52
CA PRO A 239 -10.47 5.77 -9.65
C PRO A 239 -10.39 5.08 -8.29
N GLY A 240 -10.77 5.81 -7.25
CA GLY A 240 -10.60 5.34 -5.86
C GLY A 240 -11.51 4.19 -5.49
N ASP A 241 -12.65 4.01 -6.19
CA ASP A 241 -13.55 2.86 -6.03
C ASP A 241 -12.82 1.51 -6.15
N LEU A 242 -11.74 1.47 -6.93
CA LEU A 242 -10.91 0.27 -7.11
C LEU A 242 -10.14 -0.13 -5.84
N TYR A 243 -10.16 0.72 -4.81
CA TYR A 243 -9.47 0.49 -3.53
C TYR A 243 -10.42 0.32 -2.34
N GLY A 244 -11.72 0.16 -2.61
CA GLY A 244 -12.78 0.02 -1.63
C GLY A 244 -13.73 1.23 -1.62
N GLU A 245 -14.91 1.05 -1.06
CA GLU A 245 -15.99 2.05 -1.05
C GLU A 245 -15.55 3.41 -0.48
N GLY A 246 -14.73 3.40 0.59
CA GLY A 246 -14.17 4.61 1.18
C GLY A 246 -13.23 5.40 0.24
N GLY A 247 -12.83 4.82 -0.89
CA GLY A 247 -12.02 5.46 -1.91
C GLY A 247 -12.78 6.25 -2.97
N ALA A 248 -14.11 6.09 -3.07
CA ALA A 248 -14.95 6.60 -4.17
C ALA A 248 -14.80 8.10 -4.48
N GLY A 249 -14.50 8.92 -3.46
CA GLY A 249 -14.28 10.37 -3.61
C GLY A 249 -12.87 10.78 -4.03
N HIS A 250 -12.03 9.87 -4.53
CA HIS A 250 -10.62 10.15 -4.84
C HIS A 250 -10.17 9.49 -6.13
N VAL A 251 -9.05 9.96 -6.66
CA VAL A 251 -8.26 9.24 -7.67
C VAL A 251 -6.84 9.02 -7.17
N ARG A 252 -6.23 7.87 -7.50
CA ARG A 252 -4.82 7.60 -7.22
C ARG A 252 -3.95 7.89 -8.43
N VAL A 253 -2.92 8.72 -8.25
CA VAL A 253 -1.92 9.04 -9.26
C VAL A 253 -0.57 8.40 -8.89
N ALA A 254 -0.03 7.54 -9.76
CA ALA A 254 1.26 6.88 -9.53
C ALA A 254 2.40 7.68 -10.20
N LEU A 255 3.43 8.06 -9.42
CA LEU A 255 4.55 8.90 -9.87
C LEU A 255 5.70 8.10 -10.50
N VAL A 256 5.37 7.16 -11.37
CA VAL A 256 6.33 6.22 -11.98
C VAL A 256 6.91 6.70 -13.32
N GLN A 257 6.32 7.73 -13.91
CA GLN A 257 6.78 8.28 -15.18
C GLN A 257 7.95 9.26 -14.98
N PRO A 258 8.88 9.39 -15.95
CA PRO A 258 9.98 10.35 -15.86
C PRO A 258 9.49 11.80 -16.00
N MET A 259 10.34 12.76 -15.58
CA MET A 259 9.98 14.18 -15.52
C MET A 259 9.52 14.75 -16.85
N GLU A 260 10.11 14.31 -17.97
CA GLU A 260 9.75 14.75 -19.32
C GLU A 260 8.29 14.42 -19.66
N ARG A 261 7.79 13.27 -19.17
CA ARG A 261 6.38 12.88 -19.32
C ARG A 261 5.47 13.72 -18.44
N LEU A 262 5.89 14.01 -17.21
CA LEU A 262 5.13 14.87 -16.30
C LEU A 262 5.08 16.32 -16.81
N ALA A 263 6.13 16.81 -17.48
CA ALA A 263 6.14 18.12 -18.12
C ALA A 263 5.09 18.23 -19.24
N LEU A 264 4.88 17.16 -20.01
CA LEU A 264 3.81 17.12 -21.01
C LEU A 264 2.41 17.21 -20.38
N VAL A 265 2.21 16.58 -19.21
CA VAL A 265 0.95 16.70 -18.46
C VAL A 265 0.71 18.15 -18.06
N ARG A 266 1.73 18.84 -17.49
CA ARG A 266 1.65 20.26 -17.14
C ARG A 266 1.27 21.13 -18.34
N GLU A 267 1.95 20.93 -19.47
CA GLU A 267 1.69 21.70 -20.69
C GLU A 267 0.24 21.54 -21.17
N ARG A 268 -0.28 20.32 -21.16
CA ARG A 268 -1.63 20.01 -21.62
C ARG A 268 -2.70 20.56 -20.69
N LEU A 269 -2.58 20.29 -19.38
CA LEU A 269 -3.54 20.79 -18.39
C LEU A 269 -3.54 22.33 -18.31
N GLY A 270 -2.37 22.98 -18.50
CA GLY A 270 -2.28 24.44 -18.53
C GLY A 270 -3.01 25.09 -19.70
N ARG A 271 -3.15 24.41 -20.84
CA ARG A 271 -3.93 24.92 -21.98
C ARG A 271 -5.43 24.94 -21.70
N VAL A 272 -5.93 23.96 -20.92
CA VAL A 272 -7.36 23.85 -20.58
C VAL A 272 -7.77 24.88 -19.52
N SER A 273 -6.88 25.19 -18.57
CA SER A 273 -7.16 26.15 -17.49
C SER A 273 -7.23 27.61 -17.95
N HIS A 274 -6.81 27.93 -19.17
CA HIS A 274 -6.73 29.30 -19.73
C HIS A 274 -7.67 29.51 -20.92
N GLY A 275 -8.46 28.56 -21.30
CA GLY A 275 -9.51 28.61 -22.34
C GLY A 275 -10.89 28.59 -21.75
#